data_72981234736d125f592deab46adb5f03
#
_entry.id   72981234736d125f592deab46adb5f03
#
_cell.length_a   1.000
_cell.length_b   1.000
_cell.length_c   1.000
_cell.angle_alpha   90.00
_cell.angle_beta   90.00
_cell.angle_gamma   90.00
#
_symmetry.space_group_name_H-M   'P 1'
#
loop_
_entity.id
_entity.type
_entity.pdbx_description
1 polymer ?
#
loop_
_entity_poly.entity_id
_entity_poly.type
_entity_poly.pdbx_seq_one_letter_code
_entity_poly.pdbx_strand_id
1 'polypeptide(L)'
;MPVFFKFMPAALAAAALLSAPAYTAAAETTDSIPRPAIPSSIPQGMTVDVKLAAGLHFVLPAANPDILRMPLPDPTEITIAGEAMATEEQMLAYLLRRNPKPKLTGTPEELVHAYYEEAEHEGVRADVALAQAFKETGFFAYGGDVDWKQNNFCGLGATGNGAKGLSFPDIRTGARAHIQHLLAYSRTERPRVAIVDPRYDLIRTNRPDIYGQLTRWTQLNGVWAVPGKNYGQEILMIRDAAHAPDGSDAALHAANAHLMQAADADGYIYRGLVYLHRSTYDEALADFTAAQKRNTKRTEPYLGIALTHAGAGNVKEARRAYEVYLKLVPDDAAALHNYGLALLAENNAAKAVTPLRDAIRRAPTKAASYSALAVALIHTKDYAGAWKTLADGAAIAPTNTDILINQILLQACLKDVGNKKK
;
A
#
# COMPACT_ATOMS: atom_id res chain seq x y z
N MET A 1 -9.05 6.89 -43.09
CA MET A 1 -10.05 6.81 -42.01
C MET A 1 -9.28 6.61 -40.74
N PRO A 2 -9.33 7.54 -39.74
CA PRO A 2 -8.68 7.35 -38.45
C PRO A 2 -9.48 6.35 -37.62
N VAL A 3 -8.82 5.28 -37.19
CA VAL A 3 -9.39 4.30 -36.26
C VAL A 3 -9.44 4.95 -34.88
N PHE A 4 -10.63 5.32 -34.47
CA PHE A 4 -10.89 5.80 -33.10
C PHE A 4 -10.71 4.64 -32.10
N PHE A 5 -9.68 4.72 -31.27
CA PHE A 5 -9.61 3.92 -30.04
C PHE A 5 -10.75 4.36 -29.12
N LYS A 6 -11.78 3.53 -29.00
CA LYS A 6 -12.76 3.66 -27.93
C LYS A 6 -12.10 3.14 -26.64
N PHE A 7 -11.64 4.05 -25.80
CA PHE A 7 -11.38 3.75 -24.40
C PHE A 7 -12.69 3.36 -23.74
N MET A 8 -12.80 2.13 -23.25
CA MET A 8 -13.77 1.82 -22.19
C MET A 8 -13.28 2.53 -20.93
N PRO A 9 -14.14 3.26 -20.21
CA PRO A 9 -13.74 3.92 -18.99
C PRO A 9 -13.30 2.88 -17.96
N ALA A 10 -12.13 3.09 -17.38
CA ALA A 10 -11.53 2.28 -16.30
C ALA A 10 -12.38 2.18 -15.03
N ALA A 11 -13.54 2.81 -14.99
CA ALA A 11 -14.46 2.81 -13.85
C ALA A 11 -15.10 1.46 -13.53
N LEU A 12 -14.99 0.42 -14.39
CA LEU A 12 -15.54 -0.91 -14.10
C LEU A 12 -14.50 -1.91 -13.56
N ALA A 13 -13.22 -1.58 -13.57
CA ALA A 13 -12.17 -2.48 -13.04
C ALA A 13 -11.82 -2.22 -11.57
N ALA A 14 -12.15 -1.05 -11.02
CA ALA A 14 -11.83 -0.69 -9.64
C ALA A 14 -12.82 -1.27 -8.59
N ALA A 15 -14.02 -1.66 -9.00
CA ALA A 15 -15.03 -2.18 -8.07
C ALA A 15 -14.91 -3.68 -7.74
N ALA A 16 -14.04 -4.44 -8.42
CA ALA A 16 -13.93 -5.89 -8.27
C ALA A 16 -12.75 -6.36 -7.39
N LEU A 17 -11.92 -5.46 -6.87
CA LEU A 17 -10.72 -5.81 -6.09
C LEU A 17 -10.84 -5.59 -4.58
N LEU A 18 -12.02 -5.21 -4.06
CA LEU A 18 -12.23 -4.94 -2.63
C LEU A 18 -12.93 -6.06 -1.84
N SER A 19 -13.12 -7.25 -2.41
CA SER A 19 -13.72 -8.39 -1.69
C SER A 19 -13.06 -9.73 -2.06
N ALA A 20 -11.76 -9.87 -1.82
CA ALA A 20 -11.17 -11.21 -1.75
C ALA A 20 -11.00 -11.59 -0.27
N PRO A 21 -11.67 -12.64 0.23
CA PRO A 21 -11.32 -13.22 1.52
C PRO A 21 -9.89 -13.74 1.44
N ALA A 22 -9.15 -13.58 2.56
CA ALA A 22 -7.85 -14.20 2.72
C ALA A 22 -8.02 -15.72 2.59
N TYR A 23 -7.76 -16.25 1.40
CA TYR A 23 -7.64 -17.68 1.18
C TYR A 23 -6.29 -18.10 1.78
N THR A 24 -6.32 -18.80 2.89
CA THR A 24 -5.21 -19.65 3.31
C THR A 24 -5.02 -20.67 2.21
N ALA A 25 -3.94 -20.53 1.45
CA ALA A 25 -3.56 -21.49 0.44
C ALA A 25 -3.20 -22.81 1.14
N ALA A 26 -4.18 -23.70 1.22
CA ALA A 26 -3.89 -25.13 1.20
C ALA A 26 -3.25 -25.38 -0.18
N ALA A 27 -2.01 -25.88 -0.18
CA ALA A 27 -1.32 -26.28 -1.39
C ALA A 27 -2.07 -27.48 -1.99
N GLU A 28 -3.07 -27.19 -2.84
CA GLU A 28 -3.51 -28.17 -3.81
C GLU A 28 -2.44 -28.22 -4.91
N THR A 29 -1.78 -29.36 -5.00
CA THR A 29 -0.96 -29.73 -6.13
C THR A 29 -1.84 -29.85 -7.38
N THR A 30 -2.10 -28.73 -8.03
CA THR A 30 -2.55 -28.76 -9.41
C THR A 30 -1.35 -29.23 -10.22
N ASP A 31 -1.43 -30.44 -10.75
CA ASP A 31 -0.55 -30.90 -11.82
C ASP A 31 -0.51 -29.81 -12.89
N SER A 32 0.57 -29.03 -12.88
CA SER A 32 0.80 -27.99 -13.86
C SER A 32 1.05 -28.68 -15.18
N ILE A 33 0.10 -28.60 -16.10
CA ILE A 33 0.37 -28.88 -17.51
C ILE A 33 1.63 -28.10 -17.87
N PRO A 34 2.75 -28.75 -18.22
CA PRO A 34 3.98 -28.04 -18.54
C PRO A 34 3.70 -27.12 -19.74
N ARG A 35 3.64 -25.81 -19.49
CA ARG A 35 3.52 -24.84 -20.58
C ARG A 35 4.83 -24.88 -21.37
N PRO A 36 4.79 -25.02 -22.70
CA PRO A 36 6.01 -25.03 -23.48
C PRO A 36 6.75 -23.72 -23.23
N ALA A 37 8.03 -23.82 -22.88
CA ALA A 37 8.88 -22.64 -22.72
C ALA A 37 8.90 -21.86 -24.03
N ILE A 38 8.53 -20.58 -23.98
CA ILE A 38 8.57 -19.72 -25.17
C ILE A 38 10.03 -19.41 -25.47
N PRO A 39 10.49 -19.70 -26.72
CA PRO A 39 11.87 -19.43 -27.09
C PRO A 39 12.23 -17.96 -26.86
N SER A 40 13.46 -17.66 -26.44
CA SER A 40 13.96 -16.31 -26.25
C SER A 40 14.11 -15.49 -27.55
N SER A 41 13.95 -16.14 -28.70
CA SER A 41 14.02 -15.54 -30.05
C SER A 41 12.94 -16.13 -30.94
N ILE A 42 12.57 -15.40 -32.01
CA ILE A 42 11.71 -15.93 -33.06
C ILE A 42 12.38 -17.16 -33.69
N PRO A 43 11.66 -18.30 -33.81
CA PRO A 43 12.22 -19.52 -34.38
C PRO A 43 12.88 -19.34 -35.73
N GLN A 44 14.00 -20.03 -35.98
CA GLN A 44 14.70 -19.96 -37.24
C GLN A 44 13.79 -20.38 -38.40
N GLY A 45 13.79 -19.63 -39.52
CA GLY A 45 12.92 -19.86 -40.66
C GLY A 45 11.52 -19.23 -40.57
N MET A 46 11.23 -18.56 -39.46
CA MET A 46 9.97 -17.83 -39.25
C MET A 46 10.17 -16.33 -39.44
N THR A 47 9.12 -15.64 -39.88
CA THR A 47 9.04 -14.17 -39.93
C THR A 47 7.66 -13.71 -39.42
N VAL A 48 7.53 -12.43 -39.10
CA VAL A 48 6.24 -11.89 -38.63
C VAL A 48 5.42 -11.35 -39.80
N ASP A 49 4.13 -11.73 -39.85
CA ASP A 49 3.15 -11.09 -40.70
C ASP A 49 2.86 -9.66 -40.22
N VAL A 50 3.53 -8.70 -40.84
CA VAL A 50 3.42 -7.28 -40.48
C VAL A 50 1.99 -6.75 -40.63
N LYS A 51 1.22 -7.26 -41.66
CA LYS A 51 -0.16 -6.82 -41.88
C LYS A 51 -1.09 -7.37 -40.77
N LEU A 52 -0.92 -8.63 -40.42
CA LEU A 52 -1.68 -9.24 -39.32
C LEU A 52 -1.33 -8.58 -38.00
N ALA A 53 -0.06 -8.41 -37.69
CA ALA A 53 0.38 -7.76 -36.47
C ALA A 53 -0.14 -6.32 -36.32
N ALA A 54 -0.23 -5.57 -37.42
CA ALA A 54 -0.79 -4.21 -37.43
C ALA A 54 -2.31 -4.18 -37.22
N GLY A 55 -3.02 -5.28 -37.48
CA GLY A 55 -4.47 -5.41 -37.29
C GLY A 55 -4.88 -5.96 -35.92
N LEU A 56 -3.95 -6.47 -35.13
CA LEU A 56 -4.24 -7.02 -33.83
C LEU A 56 -4.17 -5.96 -32.71
N HIS A 57 -5.01 -6.14 -31.69
CA HIS A 57 -5.00 -5.31 -30.49
C HIS A 57 -4.18 -6.00 -29.39
N PHE A 58 -2.94 -5.56 -29.23
CA PHE A 58 -2.07 -5.99 -28.15
C PHE A 58 -2.51 -5.34 -26.81
N VAL A 59 -2.44 -6.11 -25.72
CA VAL A 59 -2.90 -5.69 -24.42
C VAL A 59 -1.88 -4.75 -23.77
N LEU A 60 -2.33 -3.55 -23.40
CA LEU A 60 -1.56 -2.65 -22.54
C LEU A 60 -1.91 -2.93 -21.07
N PRO A 61 -0.90 -3.06 -20.20
CA PRO A 61 -1.14 -3.15 -18.77
C PRO A 61 -1.79 -1.86 -18.25
N ALA A 62 -2.52 -1.97 -17.14
CA ALA A 62 -3.06 -0.80 -16.47
C ALA A 62 -1.92 0.09 -15.91
N ALA A 63 -2.11 1.40 -15.93
CA ALA A 63 -1.28 2.32 -15.18
C ALA A 63 -1.37 1.99 -13.68
N ASN A 64 -0.25 2.13 -12.95
CA ASN A 64 -0.25 1.94 -11.51
C ASN A 64 -0.68 3.26 -10.84
N PRO A 65 -1.86 3.34 -10.23
CA PRO A 65 -2.31 4.53 -9.51
C PRO A 65 -1.65 4.67 -8.12
N ASP A 66 -1.19 3.55 -7.53
CA ASP A 66 -0.73 3.50 -6.14
C ASP A 66 0.77 3.77 -5.99
N ILE A 67 1.34 4.54 -6.92
CA ILE A 67 2.77 4.91 -6.86
C ILE A 67 3.06 6.11 -5.97
N LEU A 68 2.05 6.94 -5.73
CA LEU A 68 2.17 8.09 -4.84
C LEU A 68 1.80 7.67 -3.41
N ARG A 69 2.73 7.87 -2.50
CA ARG A 69 2.53 7.60 -1.08
C ARG A 69 2.93 8.81 -0.26
N MET A 70 2.23 9.02 0.86
CA MET A 70 2.72 9.94 1.86
C MET A 70 4.03 9.40 2.44
N PRO A 71 5.05 10.26 2.62
CA PRO A 71 6.24 9.86 3.35
C PRO A 71 5.85 9.53 4.79
N LEU A 72 6.18 8.31 5.23
CA LEU A 72 5.98 7.89 6.61
C LEU A 72 7.22 8.28 7.43
N PRO A 73 7.04 8.66 8.70
CA PRO A 73 8.16 8.89 9.59
C PRO A 73 9.02 7.62 9.75
N ASP A 74 10.32 7.79 9.97
CA ASP A 74 11.19 6.65 10.28
C ASP A 74 10.65 5.90 11.50
N PRO A 75 10.34 4.59 11.40
CA PRO A 75 9.84 3.81 12.52
C PRO A 75 10.74 3.87 13.76
N THR A 76 12.05 4.03 13.56
CA THR A 76 13.01 4.11 14.68
C THR A 76 12.93 5.41 15.47
N GLU A 77 12.27 6.44 14.92
CA GLU A 77 12.11 7.75 15.56
C GLU A 77 10.73 7.92 16.24
N ILE A 78 9.79 6.98 16.04
CA ILE A 78 8.46 7.09 16.63
C ILE A 78 8.51 6.77 18.12
N THR A 79 8.25 7.80 18.92
CA THR A 79 8.20 7.72 20.39
C THR A 79 6.88 7.12 20.89
N ILE A 80 6.88 6.53 22.08
CA ILE A 80 5.67 6.08 22.78
C ILE A 80 4.82 7.29 23.20
N ALA A 81 5.47 8.31 23.76
CA ALA A 81 4.82 9.59 24.05
C ALA A 81 4.62 10.41 22.77
N GLY A 82 3.54 11.19 22.70
CA GLY A 82 3.24 12.10 21.59
C GLY A 82 1.78 12.05 21.18
N GLU A 83 1.46 12.79 20.12
CA GLU A 83 0.10 12.88 19.56
C GLU A 83 -0.17 11.76 18.57
N ALA A 84 -1.43 11.32 18.49
CA ALA A 84 -1.89 10.36 17.49
C ALA A 84 -1.87 10.99 16.08
N MET A 85 -1.46 10.21 15.07
CA MET A 85 -1.57 10.58 13.67
C MET A 85 -2.91 10.15 13.07
N ALA A 86 -3.36 8.93 13.38
CA ALA A 86 -4.67 8.46 12.97
C ALA A 86 -5.75 8.95 13.95
N THR A 87 -6.91 9.32 13.42
CA THR A 87 -8.07 9.72 14.24
C THR A 87 -8.81 8.50 14.80
N GLU A 88 -9.66 8.71 15.82
CA GLU A 88 -10.56 7.67 16.33
C GLU A 88 -11.39 7.02 15.21
N GLU A 89 -11.95 7.85 14.33
CA GLU A 89 -12.75 7.39 13.20
C GLU A 89 -11.95 6.50 12.23
N GLN A 90 -10.70 6.85 11.93
CA GLN A 90 -9.81 6.05 11.09
C GLN A 90 -9.47 4.70 11.74
N MET A 91 -9.14 4.70 13.04
CA MET A 91 -8.83 3.47 13.78
C MET A 91 -10.05 2.55 13.89
N LEU A 92 -11.25 3.12 14.14
CA LEU A 92 -12.51 2.37 14.16
C LEU A 92 -12.83 1.77 12.79
N ALA A 93 -12.75 2.56 11.73
CA ALA A 93 -12.99 2.10 10.37
C ALA A 93 -12.01 0.99 9.98
N TYR A 94 -10.75 1.12 10.36
CA TYR A 94 -9.73 0.09 10.11
C TYR A 94 -10.02 -1.19 10.89
N LEU A 95 -10.37 -1.11 12.18
CA LEU A 95 -10.78 -2.26 12.98
C LEU A 95 -11.93 -3.01 12.32
N LEU A 96 -13.02 -2.31 12.00
CA LEU A 96 -14.23 -2.93 11.44
C LEU A 96 -14.03 -3.51 10.04
N ARG A 97 -13.12 -2.94 9.26
CA ARG A 97 -12.69 -3.51 7.97
C ARG A 97 -11.92 -4.83 8.15
N ARG A 98 -11.08 -4.93 9.20
CA ARG A 98 -10.28 -6.12 9.51
C ARG A 98 -11.09 -7.21 10.22
N ASN A 99 -11.97 -6.81 11.12
CA ASN A 99 -12.88 -7.68 11.87
C ASN A 99 -14.24 -6.98 12.05
N PRO A 100 -15.24 -7.30 11.22
CA PRO A 100 -16.57 -6.69 11.31
C PRO A 100 -17.34 -7.02 12.60
N LYS A 101 -16.89 -8.01 13.37
CA LYS A 101 -17.54 -8.46 14.62
C LYS A 101 -16.50 -8.72 15.70
N PRO A 102 -15.83 -7.67 16.21
CA PRO A 102 -14.84 -7.83 17.27
C PRO A 102 -15.52 -8.32 18.56
N LYS A 103 -14.86 -9.23 19.28
CA LYS A 103 -15.36 -9.74 20.56
C LYS A 103 -14.96 -8.77 21.68
N LEU A 104 -15.92 -8.03 22.19
CA LEU A 104 -15.75 -7.01 23.23
C LEU A 104 -16.84 -7.13 24.29
N THR A 105 -16.61 -6.58 25.47
CA THR A 105 -17.62 -6.45 26.54
C THR A 105 -18.52 -5.23 26.33
N GLY A 106 -18.16 -4.32 25.41
CA GLY A 106 -18.91 -3.16 24.98
C GLY A 106 -18.82 -3.00 23.45
N THR A 107 -18.88 -1.78 22.94
CA THR A 107 -18.85 -1.49 21.50
C THR A 107 -17.44 -1.20 20.99
N PRO A 108 -17.19 -1.35 19.68
CA PRO A 108 -15.92 -0.94 19.06
C PRO A 108 -15.63 0.57 19.23
N GLU A 109 -16.67 1.39 19.16
CA GLU A 109 -16.58 2.85 19.37
C GLU A 109 -16.14 3.17 20.78
N GLU A 110 -16.71 2.50 21.78
CA GLU A 110 -16.36 2.64 23.20
C GLU A 110 -14.89 2.25 23.46
N LEU A 111 -14.41 1.17 22.80
CA LEU A 111 -13.02 0.76 22.90
C LEU A 111 -12.07 1.81 22.34
N VAL A 112 -12.33 2.28 21.10
CA VAL A 112 -11.47 3.25 20.44
C VAL A 112 -11.44 4.55 21.25
N HIS A 113 -12.60 5.06 21.64
CA HIS A 113 -12.71 6.27 22.46
C HIS A 113 -11.96 6.14 23.79
N ALA A 114 -12.09 5.01 24.48
CA ALA A 114 -11.37 4.77 25.72
C ALA A 114 -9.84 4.83 25.58
N TYR A 115 -9.30 4.29 24.46
CA TYR A 115 -7.86 4.39 24.18
C TYR A 115 -7.41 5.83 23.96
N TYR A 116 -8.17 6.62 23.21
CA TYR A 116 -7.83 8.02 22.93
C TYR A 116 -7.90 8.88 24.18
N GLU A 117 -8.96 8.75 24.97
CA GLU A 117 -9.13 9.48 26.23
C GLU A 117 -8.05 9.14 27.27
N GLU A 118 -7.78 7.85 27.50
CA GLU A 118 -6.78 7.43 28.47
C GLU A 118 -5.34 7.76 28.01
N ALA A 119 -5.08 7.71 26.73
CA ALA A 119 -3.80 8.10 26.14
C ALA A 119 -3.57 9.62 26.21
N GLU A 120 -4.60 10.43 25.98
CA GLU A 120 -4.54 11.90 26.11
C GLU A 120 -4.19 12.31 27.54
N HIS A 121 -4.83 11.70 28.55
CA HIS A 121 -4.51 11.94 29.95
C HIS A 121 -3.02 11.77 30.24
N GLU A 122 -2.38 10.83 29.57
CA GLU A 122 -1.00 10.43 29.86
C GLU A 122 0.02 10.92 28.82
N GLY A 123 -0.44 11.50 27.71
CA GLY A 123 0.44 11.96 26.64
C GLY A 123 1.09 10.82 25.85
N VAL A 124 0.39 9.70 25.70
CA VAL A 124 0.79 8.53 24.88
C VAL A 124 0.14 8.63 23.52
N ARG A 125 0.78 8.09 22.45
CA ARG A 125 0.18 8.00 21.13
C ARG A 125 -0.94 6.96 21.12
N ALA A 126 -2.18 7.42 21.17
CA ALA A 126 -3.38 6.59 21.25
C ALA A 126 -3.48 5.58 20.09
N ASP A 127 -3.25 6.06 18.87
CA ASP A 127 -3.33 5.28 17.64
C ASP A 127 -2.34 4.11 17.61
N VAL A 128 -1.12 4.31 18.12
CA VAL A 128 -0.10 3.25 18.17
C VAL A 128 -0.37 2.28 19.30
N ALA A 129 -0.82 2.76 20.48
CA ALA A 129 -1.21 1.90 21.58
C ALA A 129 -2.42 1.01 21.21
N LEU A 130 -3.41 1.56 20.49
CA LEU A 130 -4.53 0.80 19.99
C LEU A 130 -4.11 -0.16 18.87
N ALA A 131 -3.16 0.22 17.98
CA ALA A 131 -2.58 -0.67 17.00
C ALA A 131 -1.85 -1.87 17.65
N GLN A 132 -1.21 -1.65 18.81
CA GLN A 132 -0.66 -2.74 19.61
C GLN A 132 -1.76 -3.68 20.11
N ALA A 133 -2.86 -3.15 20.65
CA ALA A 133 -4.01 -3.95 21.06
C ALA A 133 -4.59 -4.77 19.89
N PHE A 134 -4.69 -4.19 18.68
CA PHE A 134 -5.08 -4.92 17.48
C PHE A 134 -4.17 -6.12 17.20
N LYS A 135 -2.86 -5.91 17.31
CA LYS A 135 -1.87 -6.98 17.12
C LYS A 135 -2.00 -8.07 18.18
N GLU A 136 -2.02 -7.71 19.46
CA GLU A 136 -2.04 -8.66 20.58
C GLU A 136 -3.30 -9.52 20.63
N THR A 137 -4.45 -8.97 20.22
CA THR A 137 -5.74 -9.65 20.25
C THR A 137 -6.15 -10.26 18.90
N GLY A 138 -5.34 -10.10 17.87
CA GLY A 138 -5.72 -10.46 16.50
C GLY A 138 -6.95 -9.70 16.03
N PHE A 139 -6.96 -8.37 16.18
CA PHE A 139 -8.11 -7.50 15.91
C PHE A 139 -9.37 -7.93 16.70
N PHE A 140 -9.21 -8.28 17.96
CA PHE A 140 -10.26 -8.76 18.87
C PHE A 140 -11.00 -10.02 18.36
N ALA A 141 -10.34 -10.84 17.56
CA ALA A 141 -10.80 -12.19 17.25
C ALA A 141 -10.51 -13.15 18.41
N TYR A 142 -9.41 -12.89 19.13
CA TYR A 142 -8.82 -13.72 20.16
C TYR A 142 -8.52 -15.16 19.66
N GLY A 143 -7.96 -15.98 20.50
CA GLY A 143 -7.58 -17.36 20.14
C GLY A 143 -6.40 -17.87 20.94
N GLY A 144 -5.79 -17.00 21.76
CA GLY A 144 -4.72 -17.33 22.70
C GLY A 144 -5.24 -17.56 24.13
N ASP A 145 -4.35 -17.36 25.11
CA ASP A 145 -4.61 -17.61 26.52
C ASP A 145 -5.55 -16.58 27.17
N VAL A 146 -5.67 -15.38 26.59
CA VAL A 146 -6.53 -14.29 27.07
C VAL A 146 -7.93 -14.39 26.46
N ASP A 147 -8.96 -14.35 27.32
CA ASP A 147 -10.38 -14.32 26.92
C ASP A 147 -10.86 -12.86 26.73
N TRP A 148 -11.72 -12.61 25.75
CA TRP A 148 -12.26 -11.28 25.44
C TRP A 148 -13.00 -10.61 26.62
N LYS A 149 -13.59 -11.40 27.55
CA LYS A 149 -14.27 -10.90 28.75
C LYS A 149 -13.32 -10.32 29.78
N GLN A 150 -12.03 -10.54 29.63
CA GLN A 150 -11.03 -10.03 30.59
C GLN A 150 -10.72 -8.55 30.38
N ASN A 151 -11.13 -7.92 29.29
CA ASN A 151 -10.75 -6.55 28.92
C ASN A 151 -9.22 -6.33 28.97
N ASN A 152 -8.47 -7.38 28.69
CA ASN A 152 -6.99 -7.37 28.68
C ASN A 152 -6.51 -7.34 27.24
N PHE A 153 -6.21 -6.15 26.74
CA PHE A 153 -5.98 -5.90 25.31
C PHE A 153 -4.52 -6.04 24.88
N CYS A 154 -3.62 -6.29 25.83
CA CYS A 154 -2.18 -6.38 25.55
C CYS A 154 -1.49 -7.56 26.25
N GLY A 155 -2.28 -8.53 26.72
CA GLY A 155 -1.76 -9.77 27.31
C GLY A 155 -1.11 -9.59 28.69
N LEU A 156 -1.48 -8.55 29.48
CA LEU A 156 -0.91 -8.32 30.80
C LEU A 156 -1.04 -9.56 31.69
N GLY A 157 0.10 -10.05 32.19
CA GLY A 157 0.16 -11.21 33.09
C GLY A 157 -0.02 -12.56 32.39
N ALA A 158 -0.25 -12.63 31.10
CA ALA A 158 -0.23 -13.86 30.31
C ALA A 158 1.23 -14.26 30.07
N THR A 159 1.65 -15.39 30.62
CA THR A 159 3.04 -15.88 30.54
C THR A 159 3.16 -17.12 29.63
N GLY A 160 2.12 -17.43 28.87
CA GLY A 160 2.02 -18.66 28.10
C GLY A 160 1.60 -19.87 28.94
N ASN A 161 1.59 -21.06 28.30
CA ASN A 161 1.23 -22.32 28.96
C ASN A 161 -0.14 -22.35 29.65
N GLY A 162 -1.12 -21.60 29.11
CA GLY A 162 -2.49 -21.53 29.66
C GLY A 162 -2.69 -20.51 30.78
N ALA A 163 -1.71 -19.65 31.06
CA ALA A 163 -1.87 -18.56 32.02
C ALA A 163 -2.77 -17.47 31.43
N LYS A 164 -3.99 -17.35 31.97
CA LYS A 164 -5.04 -16.48 31.42
C LYS A 164 -4.76 -14.96 31.48
N GLY A 165 -3.69 -14.55 32.17
CA GLY A 165 -3.39 -13.13 32.36
C GLY A 165 -4.35 -12.44 33.33
N LEU A 166 -4.27 -11.09 33.36
CA LEU A 166 -5.08 -10.24 34.25
C LEU A 166 -6.48 -10.00 33.63
N SER A 167 -7.43 -9.63 34.51
CA SER A 167 -8.79 -9.21 34.08
C SER A 167 -9.09 -7.83 34.62
N PHE A 168 -9.76 -7.01 33.82
CA PHE A 168 -10.18 -5.66 34.16
C PHE A 168 -11.70 -5.56 34.12
N PRO A 169 -12.35 -4.71 34.94
CA PRO A 169 -13.80 -4.68 35.08
C PRO A 169 -14.54 -4.21 33.83
N ASP A 170 -13.91 -3.33 33.05
CA ASP A 170 -14.50 -2.71 31.87
C ASP A 170 -13.41 -2.36 30.83
N ILE A 171 -13.86 -1.96 29.63
CA ILE A 171 -13.00 -1.57 28.51
C ILE A 171 -12.07 -0.43 28.89
N ARG A 172 -12.58 0.61 29.55
CA ARG A 172 -11.80 1.79 29.93
C ARG A 172 -10.65 1.43 30.86
N THR A 173 -10.94 0.63 31.90
CA THR A 173 -9.92 0.17 32.85
C THR A 173 -8.86 -0.69 32.17
N GLY A 174 -9.25 -1.54 31.21
CA GLY A 174 -8.32 -2.33 30.42
C GLY A 174 -7.42 -1.47 29.51
N ALA A 175 -8.00 -0.47 28.84
CA ALA A 175 -7.24 0.50 28.02
C ALA A 175 -6.26 1.31 28.90
N ARG A 176 -6.73 1.83 30.06
CA ARG A 176 -5.88 2.53 31.03
C ARG A 176 -4.71 1.68 31.52
N ALA A 177 -4.96 0.41 31.85
CA ALA A 177 -3.90 -0.50 32.30
C ALA A 177 -2.83 -0.69 31.21
N HIS A 178 -3.24 -0.82 29.95
CA HIS A 178 -2.33 -0.92 28.81
C HIS A 178 -1.49 0.37 28.65
N ILE A 179 -2.12 1.53 28.65
CA ILE A 179 -1.44 2.83 28.58
C ILE A 179 -0.43 3.00 29.70
N GLN A 180 -0.83 2.66 30.94
CA GLN A 180 0.06 2.75 32.12
C GLN A 180 1.23 1.76 32.03
N HIS A 181 1.02 0.60 31.45
CA HIS A 181 2.12 -0.35 31.20
C HIS A 181 3.15 0.22 30.22
N LEU A 182 2.71 0.88 29.14
CA LEU A 182 3.59 1.59 28.23
C LEU A 182 4.34 2.74 28.90
N LEU A 183 3.70 3.45 29.84
CA LEU A 183 4.35 4.48 30.64
C LEU A 183 5.49 3.93 31.50
N ALA A 184 5.30 2.76 32.12
CA ALA A 184 6.36 2.14 32.93
C ALA A 184 7.62 1.85 32.11
N TYR A 185 7.49 1.58 30.81
CA TYR A 185 8.63 1.40 29.91
C TYR A 185 9.24 2.72 29.45
N SER A 186 8.42 3.77 29.24
CA SER A 186 8.82 4.94 28.45
C SER A 186 9.21 6.18 29.25
N ARG A 187 8.79 6.27 30.53
CA ARG A 187 9.12 7.42 31.38
C ARG A 187 9.18 7.03 32.88
N THR A 188 9.86 7.85 33.65
CA THR A 188 10.00 7.66 35.13
C THR A 188 8.93 8.40 35.93
N GLU A 189 8.26 9.38 35.34
CA GLU A 189 7.14 10.11 35.95
C GLU A 189 5.95 9.16 36.14
N ARG A 190 5.31 9.27 37.31
CA ARG A 190 4.13 8.45 37.61
C ARG A 190 2.94 8.86 36.70
N PRO A 191 2.01 7.90 36.47
CA PRO A 191 0.75 8.21 35.79
C PRO A 191 0.02 9.39 36.45
N ARG A 192 -0.60 10.19 35.62
CA ARG A 192 -1.40 11.37 36.05
C ARG A 192 -2.75 10.97 36.66
N VAL A 193 -3.26 9.80 36.24
CA VAL A 193 -4.48 9.21 36.78
C VAL A 193 -4.19 8.01 37.66
N ALA A 194 -5.19 7.56 38.45
CA ALA A 194 -5.05 6.43 39.37
C ALA A 194 -4.51 5.18 38.63
N ILE A 195 -3.48 4.55 39.22
CA ILE A 195 -2.85 3.37 38.67
C ILE A 195 -3.79 2.16 38.79
N VAL A 196 -4.10 1.56 37.66
CA VAL A 196 -4.90 0.34 37.53
C VAL A 196 -4.11 -0.84 36.94
N ASP A 197 -2.91 -0.59 36.41
CA ASP A 197 -1.98 -1.65 35.99
C ASP A 197 -1.26 -2.24 37.22
N PRO A 198 -1.56 -3.49 37.66
CA PRO A 198 -0.90 -4.08 38.82
C PRO A 198 0.59 -4.38 38.56
N ARG A 199 1.04 -4.31 37.32
CA ARG A 199 2.44 -4.57 36.94
C ARG A 199 3.29 -3.30 36.88
N TYR A 200 2.69 -2.11 36.96
CA TYR A 200 3.41 -0.84 36.84
C TYR A 200 4.56 -0.73 37.88
N ASP A 201 4.25 -0.90 39.14
CA ASP A 201 5.26 -0.83 40.22
C ASP A 201 6.19 -2.05 40.26
N LEU A 202 5.76 -3.20 39.68
CA LEU A 202 6.63 -4.38 39.52
C LEU A 202 7.73 -4.12 38.49
N ILE A 203 7.43 -3.45 37.38
CA ILE A 203 8.45 -3.05 36.37
C ILE A 203 9.42 -2.08 37.07
N ARG A 204 8.91 -1.06 37.73
CA ARG A 204 9.72 -0.06 38.40
C ARG A 204 10.69 -0.69 39.41
N THR A 205 10.25 -1.68 40.17
CA THR A 205 11.04 -2.29 41.25
C THR A 205 11.96 -3.40 40.74
N ASN A 206 11.48 -4.26 39.84
CA ASN A 206 12.17 -5.48 39.44
C ASN A 206 12.93 -5.35 38.11
N ARG A 207 12.63 -4.31 37.32
CA ARG A 207 13.24 -4.10 36.02
C ARG A 207 13.70 -2.64 35.83
N PRO A 208 14.59 -2.15 36.71
CA PRO A 208 15.12 -0.79 36.62
C PRO A 208 15.90 -0.57 35.31
N ASP A 209 16.36 -1.67 34.66
CA ASP A 209 17.04 -1.68 33.37
C ASP A 209 16.16 -1.22 32.22
N ILE A 210 14.83 -1.36 32.34
CA ILE A 210 13.87 -0.95 31.30
C ILE A 210 12.90 0.12 31.78
N TYR A 211 12.73 0.31 33.08
CA TYR A 211 11.83 1.32 33.62
C TYR A 211 12.22 2.74 33.19
N GLY A 212 11.35 3.37 32.38
CA GLY A 212 11.57 4.69 31.82
C GLY A 212 12.65 4.78 30.72
N GLN A 213 13.15 3.65 30.20
CA GLN A 213 14.29 3.62 29.27
C GLN A 213 13.88 3.40 27.81
N LEU A 214 12.70 2.85 27.57
CA LEU A 214 12.25 2.46 26.25
C LEU A 214 11.29 3.52 25.70
N THR A 215 11.83 4.61 25.21
CA THR A 215 11.03 5.77 24.76
C THR A 215 10.42 5.63 23.39
N ARG A 216 10.89 4.65 22.58
CA ARG A 216 10.46 4.43 21.18
C ARG A 216 9.80 3.06 21.02
N TRP A 217 8.84 2.96 20.11
CA TRP A 217 8.12 1.72 19.84
C TRP A 217 9.04 0.57 19.40
N THR A 218 10.06 0.86 18.60
CA THR A 218 11.01 -0.18 18.15
C THR A 218 11.92 -0.72 19.26
N GLN A 219 12.05 -0.02 20.37
CA GLN A 219 12.80 -0.50 21.55
C GLN A 219 12.02 -1.58 22.33
N LEU A 220 10.74 -1.77 22.05
CA LEU A 220 9.96 -2.89 22.60
C LEU A 220 10.30 -4.23 21.93
N ASN A 221 11.07 -4.23 20.85
CA ASN A 221 11.54 -5.45 20.18
C ASN A 221 12.34 -6.32 21.16
N GLY A 222 11.94 -7.59 21.30
CA GLY A 222 12.59 -8.54 22.21
C GLY A 222 12.41 -8.25 23.70
N VAL A 223 11.66 -7.22 24.08
CA VAL A 223 11.34 -6.87 25.46
C VAL A 223 9.87 -7.12 25.77
N TRP A 224 8.96 -6.56 24.99
CA TRP A 224 7.52 -6.82 25.15
C TRP A 224 7.15 -8.23 24.69
N ALA A 225 7.61 -8.61 23.53
CA ALA A 225 7.41 -9.93 22.94
C ALA A 225 8.76 -10.59 22.60
N VAL A 226 8.99 -11.82 23.07
CA VAL A 226 10.21 -12.59 22.80
C VAL A 226 9.88 -13.75 21.85
N PRO A 227 10.59 -13.89 20.71
CA PRO A 227 11.76 -13.17 20.21
C PRO A 227 11.48 -11.85 19.50
N GLY A 228 10.24 -11.49 19.17
CA GLY A 228 9.68 -10.24 18.63
C GLY A 228 10.63 -9.27 17.94
N LYS A 229 11.43 -9.73 16.95
CA LYS A 229 12.51 -8.94 16.31
C LYS A 229 12.03 -7.65 15.63
N ASN A 230 10.79 -7.64 15.09
CA ASN A 230 10.19 -6.50 14.40
C ASN A 230 8.88 -6.07 15.06
N TYR A 231 8.72 -6.32 16.34
CA TYR A 231 7.47 -6.12 17.05
C TYR A 231 6.95 -4.68 16.94
N GLY A 232 7.79 -3.69 17.24
CA GLY A 232 7.44 -2.28 17.14
C GLY A 232 7.13 -1.84 15.70
N GLN A 233 7.90 -2.31 14.72
CA GLN A 233 7.67 -2.01 13.32
C GLN A 233 6.33 -2.55 12.83
N GLU A 234 5.94 -3.77 13.24
CA GLU A 234 4.67 -4.37 12.88
C GLU A 234 3.47 -3.60 13.46
N ILE A 235 3.59 -3.07 14.67
CA ILE A 235 2.58 -2.20 15.29
C ILE A 235 2.45 -0.89 14.50
N LEU A 236 3.57 -0.26 14.17
CA LEU A 236 3.58 0.98 13.38
C LEU A 236 2.99 0.77 11.99
N MET A 237 3.23 -0.38 11.34
CA MET A 237 2.58 -0.72 10.06
C MET A 237 1.06 -0.81 10.17
N ILE A 238 0.52 -1.29 11.30
CA ILE A 238 -0.93 -1.33 11.54
C ILE A 238 -1.48 0.09 11.65
N ARG A 239 -0.84 0.96 12.43
CA ARG A 239 -1.21 2.37 12.56
C ARG A 239 -1.15 3.09 11.21
N ASP A 240 -0.08 2.89 10.44
CA ASP A 240 0.10 3.52 9.13
C ASP A 240 -0.97 3.07 8.13
N ALA A 241 -1.39 1.80 8.20
CA ALA A 241 -2.49 1.28 7.37
C ALA A 241 -3.86 1.85 7.79
N ALA A 242 -4.06 2.17 9.07
CA ALA A 242 -5.27 2.86 9.52
C ALA A 242 -5.29 4.33 9.13
N HIS A 243 -4.12 4.99 9.12
CA HIS A 243 -3.96 6.38 8.73
C HIS A 243 -3.91 6.59 7.21
N ALA A 244 -3.89 5.53 6.40
CA ALA A 244 -3.73 5.65 4.95
C ALA A 244 -4.84 6.51 4.30
N PRO A 245 -4.52 7.32 3.26
CA PRO A 245 -5.49 8.10 2.51
C PRO A 245 -6.26 7.21 1.52
N ASP A 246 -7.05 6.26 2.04
CA ASP A 246 -7.66 5.15 1.30
C ASP A 246 -9.00 5.46 0.62
N GLY A 247 -9.39 6.74 0.54
CA GLY A 247 -10.66 7.16 -0.05
C GLY A 247 -11.88 6.97 0.86
N SER A 248 -11.74 6.51 2.09
CA SER A 248 -12.83 6.41 3.08
C SER A 248 -13.32 7.79 3.55
N ASP A 249 -14.52 7.83 4.13
CA ASP A 249 -15.03 9.05 4.76
C ASP A 249 -14.18 9.43 5.97
N ALA A 250 -13.70 8.47 6.74
CA ALA A 250 -12.79 8.70 7.85
C ALA A 250 -11.50 9.40 7.41
N ALA A 251 -10.89 8.98 6.31
CA ALA A 251 -9.70 9.62 5.76
C ALA A 251 -10.00 11.05 5.27
N LEU A 252 -11.16 11.27 4.64
CA LEU A 252 -11.57 12.60 4.19
C LEU A 252 -11.87 13.55 5.37
N HIS A 253 -12.54 13.06 6.41
CA HIS A 253 -12.81 13.84 7.63
C HIS A 253 -11.51 14.22 8.33
N ALA A 254 -10.58 13.28 8.48
CA ALA A 254 -9.26 13.54 9.05
C ALA A 254 -8.48 14.61 8.26
N ALA A 255 -8.47 14.50 6.92
CA ALA A 255 -7.83 15.48 6.04
C ALA A 255 -8.44 16.89 6.19
N ASN A 256 -9.77 16.97 6.23
CA ASN A 256 -10.47 18.25 6.39
C ASN A 256 -10.20 18.85 7.77
N ALA A 257 -10.21 18.06 8.85
CA ALA A 257 -9.89 18.52 10.18
C ALA A 257 -8.45 19.06 10.27
N HIS A 258 -7.48 18.35 9.68
CA HIS A 258 -6.10 18.84 9.59
C HIS A 258 -6.03 20.18 8.85
N LEU A 259 -6.66 20.29 7.67
CA LEU A 259 -6.61 21.51 6.85
C LEU A 259 -7.34 22.72 7.48
N MET A 260 -8.28 22.47 8.40
CA MET A 260 -8.89 23.54 9.22
C MET A 260 -7.90 24.10 10.26
N GLN A 261 -6.98 23.28 10.75
CA GLN A 261 -5.96 23.66 11.71
C GLN A 261 -4.70 24.22 11.03
N ALA A 262 -4.23 23.52 9.99
CA ALA A 262 -3.03 23.86 9.24
C ALA A 262 -3.23 23.61 7.75
N ALA A 263 -3.43 24.68 6.97
CA ALA A 263 -3.59 24.59 5.52
C ALA A 263 -2.22 24.44 4.83
N ASP A 264 -1.47 23.39 5.19
CA ASP A 264 -0.12 23.11 4.71
C ASP A 264 -0.08 22.20 3.47
N ALA A 265 1.12 21.94 2.95
CA ALA A 265 1.29 21.10 1.76
C ALA A 265 0.93 19.63 2.06
N ASP A 266 1.22 19.12 3.25
CA ASP A 266 0.98 17.74 3.63
C ASP A 266 -0.51 17.41 3.72
N GLY A 267 -1.29 18.30 4.32
CA GLY A 267 -2.75 18.16 4.37
C GLY A 267 -3.39 18.16 2.97
N TYR A 268 -2.92 19.02 2.07
CA TYR A 268 -3.40 19.02 0.69
C TYR A 268 -2.95 17.79 -0.09
N ILE A 269 -1.73 17.29 0.09
CA ILE A 269 -1.28 16.04 -0.54
C ILE A 269 -2.15 14.88 -0.05
N TYR A 270 -2.35 14.78 1.25
CA TYR A 270 -3.16 13.73 1.86
C TYR A 270 -4.60 13.75 1.32
N ARG A 271 -5.28 14.92 1.33
CA ARG A 271 -6.64 15.03 0.82
C ARG A 271 -6.73 14.80 -0.70
N GLY A 272 -5.75 15.26 -1.45
CA GLY A 272 -5.63 14.99 -2.88
C GLY A 272 -5.54 13.49 -3.18
N LEU A 273 -4.80 12.73 -2.36
CA LEU A 273 -4.77 11.26 -2.45
C LEU A 273 -6.12 10.63 -2.13
N VAL A 274 -6.82 11.10 -1.08
CA VAL A 274 -8.18 10.63 -0.77
C VAL A 274 -9.11 10.85 -1.97
N TYR A 275 -9.09 12.03 -2.57
CA TYR A 275 -9.90 12.34 -3.75
C TYR A 275 -9.50 11.50 -4.98
N LEU A 276 -8.20 11.24 -5.17
CA LEU A 276 -7.70 10.37 -6.24
C LEU A 276 -8.25 8.95 -6.08
N HIS A 277 -8.23 8.38 -4.87
CA HIS A 277 -8.82 7.07 -4.57
C HIS A 277 -10.35 7.03 -4.76
N ARG A 278 -11.01 8.17 -4.59
CA ARG A 278 -12.44 8.33 -4.86
C ARG A 278 -12.76 8.57 -6.33
N SER A 279 -11.75 8.72 -7.18
CA SER A 279 -11.90 9.14 -8.58
C SER A 279 -12.57 10.50 -8.74
N THR A 280 -12.52 11.37 -7.73
CA THR A 280 -12.97 12.77 -7.78
C THR A 280 -11.78 13.62 -8.22
N TYR A 281 -11.56 13.60 -9.55
CA TYR A 281 -10.32 14.10 -10.16
C TYR A 281 -10.17 15.63 -10.13
N ASP A 282 -11.26 16.38 -10.19
CA ASP A 282 -11.21 17.85 -10.15
C ASP A 282 -10.76 18.33 -8.77
N GLU A 283 -11.29 17.73 -7.71
CA GLU A 283 -10.91 18.01 -6.32
C GLU A 283 -9.46 17.57 -6.05
N ALA A 284 -9.07 16.38 -6.55
CA ALA A 284 -7.71 15.91 -6.43
C ALA A 284 -6.71 16.85 -7.10
N LEU A 285 -7.03 17.34 -8.32
CA LEU A 285 -6.20 18.29 -9.06
C LEU A 285 -6.06 19.62 -8.34
N ALA A 286 -7.17 20.12 -7.78
CA ALA A 286 -7.18 21.36 -7.00
C ALA A 286 -6.25 21.25 -5.77
N ASP A 287 -6.32 20.14 -5.04
CA ASP A 287 -5.52 19.91 -3.85
C ASP A 287 -4.04 19.73 -4.17
N PHE A 288 -3.67 18.89 -5.15
CA PHE A 288 -2.27 18.75 -5.55
C PHE A 288 -1.70 20.08 -6.07
N THR A 289 -2.49 20.88 -6.79
CA THR A 289 -2.07 22.21 -7.23
C THR A 289 -1.88 23.15 -6.04
N ALA A 290 -2.75 23.09 -5.03
CA ALA A 290 -2.62 23.86 -3.80
C ALA A 290 -1.36 23.48 -3.01
N ALA A 291 -1.07 22.18 -2.91
CA ALA A 291 0.15 21.63 -2.28
C ALA A 291 1.42 22.11 -3.00
N GLN A 292 1.44 22.03 -4.34
CA GLN A 292 2.56 22.49 -5.17
C GLN A 292 2.90 23.95 -4.93
N LYS A 293 1.87 24.82 -4.83
CA LYS A 293 2.04 26.26 -4.57
C LYS A 293 2.60 26.55 -3.18
N ARG A 294 2.26 25.71 -2.18
CA ARG A 294 2.72 25.87 -0.79
C ARG A 294 4.14 25.43 -0.58
N ASN A 295 4.54 24.37 -1.25
CA ASN A 295 5.90 23.85 -1.15
C ASN A 295 6.37 23.31 -2.50
N THR A 296 7.07 24.13 -3.26
CA THR A 296 7.59 23.82 -4.60
C THR A 296 8.74 22.79 -4.58
N LYS A 297 9.29 22.49 -3.40
CA LYS A 297 10.36 21.47 -3.26
C LYS A 297 9.81 20.05 -3.10
N ARG A 298 8.52 19.92 -2.74
CA ARG A 298 7.88 18.61 -2.63
C ARG A 298 7.61 18.07 -4.03
N THR A 299 7.94 16.81 -4.26
CA THR A 299 7.77 16.15 -5.56
C THR A 299 6.43 15.45 -5.69
N GLU A 300 5.81 15.10 -4.58
CA GLU A 300 4.54 14.36 -4.51
C GLU A 300 3.38 15.07 -5.23
N PRO A 301 3.20 16.41 -5.12
CA PRO A 301 2.13 17.10 -5.85
C PRO A 301 2.27 16.98 -7.36
N TYR A 302 3.49 16.98 -7.88
CA TYR A 302 3.73 16.84 -9.33
C TYR A 302 3.32 15.46 -9.84
N LEU A 303 3.63 14.41 -9.08
CA LEU A 303 3.17 13.05 -9.38
C LEU A 303 1.65 12.92 -9.23
N GLY A 304 1.08 13.53 -8.18
CA GLY A 304 -0.37 13.57 -7.94
C GLY A 304 -1.13 14.18 -9.11
N ILE A 305 -0.67 15.31 -9.65
CA ILE A 305 -1.23 15.95 -10.85
C ILE A 305 -1.19 14.98 -12.05
N ALA A 306 -0.06 14.30 -12.27
CA ALA A 306 0.10 13.37 -13.38
C ALA A 306 -0.86 12.17 -13.25
N LEU A 307 -0.98 11.59 -12.06
CA LEU A 307 -1.90 10.50 -11.76
C LEU A 307 -3.36 10.92 -11.90
N THR A 308 -3.70 12.12 -11.44
CA THR A 308 -5.05 12.68 -11.56
C THR A 308 -5.47 12.82 -13.03
N HIS A 309 -4.62 13.40 -13.87
CA HIS A 309 -4.90 13.49 -15.31
C HIS A 309 -4.97 12.11 -15.97
N ALA A 310 -4.12 11.16 -15.58
CA ALA A 310 -4.16 9.79 -16.10
C ALA A 310 -5.47 9.08 -15.71
N GLY A 311 -5.90 9.19 -14.47
CA GLY A 311 -7.17 8.63 -13.97
C GLY A 311 -8.39 9.25 -14.65
N ALA A 312 -8.36 10.56 -14.90
CA ALA A 312 -9.42 11.28 -15.62
C ALA A 312 -9.43 11.01 -17.14
N GLY A 313 -8.47 10.25 -17.68
CA GLY A 313 -8.36 9.98 -19.11
C GLY A 313 -7.79 11.16 -19.93
N ASN A 314 -7.26 12.18 -19.28
CA ASN A 314 -6.64 13.35 -19.91
C ASN A 314 -5.19 13.03 -20.32
N VAL A 315 -5.02 12.16 -21.32
CA VAL A 315 -3.73 11.53 -21.68
C VAL A 315 -2.63 12.54 -22.01
N LYS A 316 -2.95 13.62 -22.71
CA LYS A 316 -1.97 14.66 -23.10
C LYS A 316 -1.46 15.42 -21.89
N GLU A 317 -2.34 15.76 -20.99
CA GLU A 317 -2.06 16.47 -19.74
C GLU A 317 -1.25 15.56 -18.80
N ALA A 318 -1.65 14.27 -18.68
CA ALA A 318 -0.93 13.26 -17.92
C ALA A 318 0.52 13.13 -18.41
N ARG A 319 0.72 12.98 -19.72
CA ARG A 319 2.07 12.90 -20.32
C ARG A 319 2.92 14.12 -19.97
N ARG A 320 2.37 15.33 -20.13
CA ARG A 320 3.09 16.58 -19.80
C ARG A 320 3.44 16.64 -18.31
N ALA A 321 2.50 16.25 -17.45
CA ALA A 321 2.73 16.25 -16.01
C ALA A 321 3.79 15.22 -15.60
N TYR A 322 3.79 14.01 -16.19
CA TYR A 322 4.88 13.04 -15.98
C TYR A 322 6.23 13.56 -16.47
N GLU A 323 6.29 14.28 -17.61
CA GLU A 323 7.54 14.91 -18.06
C GLU A 323 8.09 15.93 -17.04
N VAL A 324 7.21 16.70 -16.41
CA VAL A 324 7.61 17.66 -15.36
C VAL A 324 8.11 16.91 -14.12
N TYR A 325 7.38 15.90 -13.66
CA TYR A 325 7.77 15.10 -12.51
C TYR A 325 9.11 14.38 -12.72
N LEU A 326 9.29 13.74 -13.87
CA LEU A 326 10.50 12.98 -14.19
C LEU A 326 11.76 13.85 -14.38
N LYS A 327 11.63 15.17 -14.55
CA LYS A 327 12.75 16.10 -14.43
C LYS A 327 13.22 16.28 -12.99
N LEU A 328 12.32 16.12 -12.03
CA LEU A 328 12.61 16.21 -10.59
C LEU A 328 13.07 14.86 -10.03
N VAL A 329 12.45 13.77 -10.49
CA VAL A 329 12.70 12.39 -10.02
C VAL A 329 12.90 11.47 -11.24
N PRO A 330 14.07 11.53 -11.90
CA PRO A 330 14.32 10.82 -13.16
C PRO A 330 14.36 9.29 -13.02
N ASP A 331 14.49 8.80 -11.79
CA ASP A 331 14.75 7.40 -11.47
C ASP A 331 13.50 6.64 -10.96
N ASP A 332 12.33 7.28 -10.95
CA ASP A 332 11.09 6.63 -10.55
C ASP A 332 10.61 5.65 -11.63
N ALA A 333 10.83 4.36 -11.38
CA ALA A 333 10.48 3.29 -12.30
C ALA A 333 8.99 3.23 -12.62
N ALA A 334 8.13 3.52 -11.63
CA ALA A 334 6.68 3.47 -11.82
C ALA A 334 6.16 4.67 -12.61
N ALA A 335 6.71 5.86 -12.36
CA ALA A 335 6.41 7.05 -13.16
C ALA A 335 6.93 6.92 -14.60
N LEU A 336 8.12 6.35 -14.81
CA LEU A 336 8.65 6.03 -16.14
C LEU A 336 7.74 5.05 -16.91
N HIS A 337 7.23 4.03 -16.21
CA HIS A 337 6.25 3.09 -16.77
C HIS A 337 4.96 3.82 -17.21
N ASN A 338 4.34 4.57 -16.29
CA ASN A 338 3.10 5.30 -16.57
C ASN A 338 3.28 6.36 -17.68
N TYR A 339 4.43 7.04 -17.71
CA TYR A 339 4.79 7.95 -18.79
C TYR A 339 4.86 7.23 -20.15
N GLY A 340 5.48 6.04 -20.17
CA GLY A 340 5.52 5.19 -21.36
C GLY A 340 4.12 4.79 -21.84
N LEU A 341 3.22 4.45 -20.91
CA LEU A 341 1.81 4.16 -21.24
C LEU A 341 1.10 5.38 -21.83
N ALA A 342 1.30 6.57 -21.26
CA ALA A 342 0.72 7.80 -21.79
C ALA A 342 1.21 8.11 -23.21
N LEU A 343 2.50 7.87 -23.50
CA LEU A 343 3.05 8.00 -24.85
C LEU A 343 2.45 6.98 -25.83
N LEU A 344 2.24 5.74 -25.41
CA LEU A 344 1.57 4.71 -26.22
C LEU A 344 0.12 5.09 -26.50
N ALA A 345 -0.60 5.62 -25.53
CA ALA A 345 -1.97 6.09 -25.70
C ALA A 345 -2.08 7.28 -26.68
N GLU A 346 -1.02 8.09 -26.82
CA GLU A 346 -0.89 9.13 -27.86
C GLU A 346 -0.36 8.61 -29.21
N ASN A 347 -0.30 7.27 -29.41
CA ASN A 347 0.30 6.64 -30.60
C ASN A 347 1.78 7.01 -30.83
N ASN A 348 2.51 7.34 -29.77
CA ASN A 348 3.91 7.76 -29.85
C ASN A 348 4.86 6.66 -29.36
N ALA A 349 4.69 5.46 -29.96
CA ALA A 349 5.40 4.25 -29.55
C ALA A 349 6.94 4.41 -29.58
N ALA A 350 7.46 5.12 -30.57
CA ALA A 350 8.91 5.32 -30.68
C ALA A 350 9.49 6.05 -29.47
N LYS A 351 8.78 7.06 -28.93
CA LYS A 351 9.21 7.77 -27.72
C LYS A 351 8.96 6.96 -26.44
N ALA A 352 8.01 6.01 -26.46
CA ALA A 352 7.71 5.17 -25.29
C ALA A 352 8.81 4.13 -25.00
N VAL A 353 9.59 3.72 -25.99
CA VAL A 353 10.61 2.66 -25.85
C VAL A 353 11.65 3.00 -24.77
N THR A 354 12.19 4.20 -24.77
CA THR A 354 13.25 4.60 -23.81
C THR A 354 12.75 4.61 -22.37
N PRO A 355 11.68 5.33 -22.00
CA PRO A 355 11.22 5.33 -20.62
C PRO A 355 10.78 3.94 -20.13
N LEU A 356 10.22 3.10 -21.00
CA LEU A 356 9.85 1.73 -20.61
C LEU A 356 11.06 0.82 -20.40
N ARG A 357 12.13 0.97 -21.18
CA ARG A 357 13.41 0.30 -20.90
C ARG A 357 14.03 0.76 -19.58
N ASP A 358 13.96 2.05 -19.32
CA ASP A 358 14.46 2.62 -18.08
C ASP A 358 13.66 2.14 -16.88
N ALA A 359 12.33 2.03 -16.99
CA ALA A 359 11.48 1.44 -15.97
C ALA A 359 11.88 -0.01 -15.65
N ILE A 360 12.11 -0.84 -16.68
CA ILE A 360 12.58 -2.24 -16.49
C ILE A 360 13.95 -2.26 -15.82
N ARG A 361 14.90 -1.42 -16.26
CA ARG A 361 16.25 -1.39 -15.69
C ARG A 361 16.24 -1.07 -14.21
N ARG A 362 15.33 -0.20 -13.75
CA ARG A 362 15.21 0.22 -12.35
C ARG A 362 14.36 -0.72 -11.51
N ALA A 363 13.35 -1.35 -12.10
CA ALA A 363 12.47 -2.31 -11.43
C ALA A 363 12.30 -3.59 -12.27
N PRO A 364 13.34 -4.43 -12.37
CA PRO A 364 13.36 -5.58 -13.28
C PRO A 364 12.35 -6.68 -12.95
N THR A 365 11.75 -6.65 -11.76
CA THR A 365 10.72 -7.62 -11.34
C THR A 365 9.29 -7.19 -11.69
N LYS A 366 9.09 -6.00 -12.30
CA LYS A 366 7.76 -5.46 -12.64
C LYS A 366 7.34 -5.90 -14.03
N ALA A 367 6.61 -7.01 -14.12
CA ALA A 367 6.15 -7.64 -15.36
C ALA A 367 5.39 -6.70 -16.31
N ALA A 368 4.58 -5.78 -15.76
CA ALA A 368 3.81 -4.81 -16.54
C ALA A 368 4.69 -3.97 -17.48
N SER A 369 5.90 -3.58 -17.06
CA SER A 369 6.80 -2.78 -17.91
C SER A 369 7.32 -3.57 -19.11
N TYR A 370 7.50 -4.89 -18.99
CA TYR A 370 7.87 -5.75 -20.12
C TYR A 370 6.74 -5.84 -21.15
N SER A 371 5.49 -6.02 -20.68
CA SER A 371 4.33 -6.04 -21.56
C SER A 371 4.20 -4.72 -22.32
N ALA A 372 4.28 -3.58 -21.63
CA ALA A 372 4.20 -2.24 -22.25
C ALA A 372 5.34 -2.00 -23.26
N LEU A 373 6.58 -2.37 -22.92
CA LEU A 373 7.71 -2.24 -23.84
C LEU A 373 7.53 -3.11 -25.08
N ALA A 374 7.06 -4.34 -24.94
CA ALA A 374 6.80 -5.22 -26.07
C ALA A 374 5.78 -4.60 -27.03
N VAL A 375 4.70 -4.01 -26.50
CA VAL A 375 3.71 -3.31 -27.34
C VAL A 375 4.35 -2.11 -28.05
N ALA A 376 5.20 -1.32 -27.39
CA ALA A 376 5.93 -0.23 -28.03
C ALA A 376 6.82 -0.72 -29.19
N LEU A 377 7.54 -1.83 -28.96
CA LEU A 377 8.42 -2.45 -29.96
C LEU A 377 7.63 -3.03 -31.14
N ILE A 378 6.45 -3.63 -30.91
CA ILE A 378 5.56 -4.08 -32.00
C ILE A 378 5.12 -2.90 -32.86
N HIS A 379 4.69 -1.80 -32.26
CA HIS A 379 4.28 -0.60 -32.99
C HIS A 379 5.43 0.04 -33.79
N THR A 380 6.67 -0.10 -33.30
CA THR A 380 7.87 0.34 -34.03
C THR A 380 8.43 -0.72 -35.00
N LYS A 381 7.75 -1.87 -35.12
CA LYS A 381 8.11 -3.00 -36.00
C LYS A 381 9.39 -3.74 -35.58
N ASP A 382 9.86 -3.55 -34.34
CA ASP A 382 10.93 -4.35 -33.74
C ASP A 382 10.34 -5.62 -33.12
N TYR A 383 9.89 -6.54 -33.95
CA TYR A 383 9.23 -7.76 -33.52
C TYR A 383 10.18 -8.72 -32.78
N ALA A 384 11.46 -8.72 -33.17
CA ALA A 384 12.47 -9.54 -32.48
C ALA A 384 12.71 -9.04 -31.06
N GLY A 385 12.85 -7.72 -30.89
CA GLY A 385 12.94 -7.09 -29.59
C GLY A 385 11.69 -7.31 -28.73
N ALA A 386 10.50 -7.21 -29.34
CA ALA A 386 9.24 -7.49 -28.67
C ALA A 386 9.14 -8.93 -28.17
N TRP A 387 9.49 -9.90 -29.02
CA TRP A 387 9.49 -11.32 -28.67
C TRP A 387 10.41 -11.60 -27.48
N LYS A 388 11.65 -11.12 -27.55
CA LYS A 388 12.62 -11.25 -26.45
C LYS A 388 12.09 -10.62 -25.15
N THR A 389 11.54 -9.42 -25.25
CA THR A 389 11.00 -8.69 -24.09
C THR A 389 9.86 -9.46 -23.41
N LEU A 390 8.95 -10.04 -24.20
CA LEU A 390 7.88 -10.89 -23.66
C LEU A 390 8.41 -12.18 -23.03
N ALA A 391 9.43 -12.80 -23.63
CA ALA A 391 10.08 -13.99 -23.07
C ALA A 391 10.76 -13.66 -21.71
N ASP A 392 11.50 -12.55 -21.65
CA ASP A 392 12.14 -12.08 -20.40
C ASP A 392 11.08 -11.79 -19.33
N GLY A 393 9.97 -11.13 -19.68
CA GLY A 393 8.86 -10.86 -18.75
C GLY A 393 8.16 -12.14 -18.27
N ALA A 394 7.96 -13.12 -19.15
CA ALA A 394 7.37 -14.42 -18.79
C ALA A 394 8.28 -15.23 -17.85
N ALA A 395 9.59 -15.10 -17.96
CA ALA A 395 10.53 -15.75 -17.04
C ALA A 395 10.40 -15.19 -15.61
N ILE A 396 10.05 -13.89 -15.47
CA ILE A 396 9.85 -13.21 -14.19
C ILE A 396 8.47 -13.50 -13.62
N ALA A 397 7.42 -13.44 -14.46
CA ALA A 397 6.03 -13.59 -14.07
C ALA A 397 5.29 -14.53 -15.04
N PRO A 398 5.45 -15.84 -14.90
CA PRO A 398 4.91 -16.84 -15.84
C PRO A 398 3.37 -16.85 -15.96
N THR A 399 2.68 -16.30 -14.96
CA THR A 399 1.21 -16.23 -14.92
C THR A 399 0.66 -14.85 -15.26
N ASN A 400 1.50 -13.90 -15.65
CA ASN A 400 1.04 -12.56 -16.02
C ASN A 400 0.21 -12.59 -17.29
N THR A 401 -1.06 -12.23 -17.18
CA THR A 401 -2.05 -12.35 -18.26
C THR A 401 -1.69 -11.48 -19.47
N ASP A 402 -1.24 -10.25 -19.25
CA ASP A 402 -0.93 -9.32 -20.36
C ASP A 402 0.23 -9.82 -21.20
N ILE A 403 1.27 -10.35 -20.54
CA ILE A 403 2.42 -10.97 -21.22
C ILE A 403 1.96 -12.19 -22.01
N LEU A 404 1.19 -13.08 -21.41
CA LEU A 404 0.72 -14.31 -22.06
C LEU A 404 -0.15 -14.00 -23.29
N ILE A 405 -1.09 -13.06 -23.18
CA ILE A 405 -1.94 -12.66 -24.31
C ILE A 405 -1.07 -12.06 -25.43
N ASN A 406 -0.17 -11.14 -25.10
CA ASN A 406 0.70 -10.51 -26.10
C ASN A 406 1.65 -11.51 -26.76
N GLN A 407 2.13 -12.53 -26.05
CA GLN A 407 2.89 -13.64 -26.64
C GLN A 407 2.06 -14.44 -27.62
N ILE A 408 0.83 -14.83 -27.26
CA ILE A 408 -0.09 -15.58 -28.13
C ILE A 408 -0.40 -14.77 -29.38
N LEU A 409 -0.70 -13.48 -29.25
CA LEU A 409 -0.99 -12.60 -30.39
C LEU A 409 0.22 -12.46 -31.31
N LEU A 410 1.41 -12.26 -30.76
CA LEU A 410 2.62 -12.14 -31.58
C LEU A 410 3.00 -13.48 -32.23
N GLN A 411 2.80 -14.59 -31.52
CA GLN A 411 3.02 -15.94 -32.08
C GLN A 411 2.06 -16.26 -33.23
N ALA A 412 0.79 -15.84 -33.16
CA ALA A 412 -0.17 -16.00 -34.23
C ALA A 412 0.24 -15.24 -35.53
N CYS A 413 1.09 -14.22 -35.39
CA CYS A 413 1.63 -13.49 -36.55
C CYS A 413 2.82 -14.18 -37.20
N LEU A 414 3.35 -15.29 -36.67
CA LEU A 414 4.52 -15.96 -37.26
C LEU A 414 4.14 -16.72 -38.54
N LYS A 415 4.96 -16.57 -39.56
CA LYS A 415 4.86 -17.28 -40.84
C LYS A 415 6.13 -18.05 -41.12
N ASP A 416 6.00 -19.25 -41.66
CA ASP A 416 7.11 -20.02 -42.18
C ASP A 416 7.57 -19.42 -43.53
N VAL A 417 8.84 -19.07 -43.62
CA VAL A 417 9.46 -18.56 -44.87
C VAL A 417 9.96 -19.71 -45.74
N GLY A 418 10.05 -20.92 -45.17
CA GLY A 418 10.62 -22.11 -45.85
C GLY A 418 9.73 -22.75 -46.94
N ASN A 419 8.42 -22.40 -46.99
CA ASN A 419 7.48 -23.05 -47.92
C ASN A 419 7.19 -22.27 -49.23
N LYS A 420 8.07 -21.37 -49.68
CA LYS A 420 8.00 -20.80 -51.05
C LYS A 420 8.91 -21.52 -52.04
N LYS A 421 8.90 -22.85 -52.02
CA LYS A 421 9.41 -23.66 -53.12
C LYS A 421 8.46 -24.83 -53.32
N LYS A 422 7.36 -24.59 -54.02
CA LYS A 422 6.77 -25.52 -55.00
C LYS A 422 5.93 -24.71 -55.99
#